data_9efe37bba881ce8eec59e7c92c1dc3bd
#
_entry.id   9efe37bba881ce8eec59e7c92c1dc3bd
#
_cell.length_a   1.000
_cell.length_b   1.000
_cell.length_c   1.000
_cell.angle_alpha   90.00
_cell.angle_beta   90.00
_cell.angle_gamma   90.00
#
_symmetry.space_group_name_H-M   'P 1'
#
loop_
_entity.id
_entity.type
_entity.pdbx_description
1 polymer ?
#
loop_
_entity_poly.entity_id
_entity_poly.type
_entity_poly.pdbx_seq_one_letter_code
_entity_poly.pdbx_strand_id
1 'polypeptide(L)'
;MKILLRSRFWRAAAATLIIFLQPLSFARSVDQGASDRVRIDAGQFLMGSDNGPEDERPMHKVTVAEFFIDRHQVTNAQFARFLDAVGTESARGEKYFDIGDDDARVHRRNGRWLADAGHENRPVVEVSWFGAVAFCSWAGKRLPTEAEWEKAARGVNGRKFPWGDEPPDATRAHFNAGWNDFRNVGSFPTGATPEGVLDLAGNGWEWVSSTDRPYPYNPADGREDLTQPQVRVTRGGGQDSPADELTTTHRGRHVSRNFRSGHHNIGFRCAR
;
A
#
# COMPACT_ATOMS: atom_id res chain seq x y z
N MET A 1 -93.54 12.11 24.08
CA MET A 1 -92.84 10.95 23.59
C MET A 1 -91.44 11.44 23.17
N LYS A 2 -90.43 11.32 24.08
CA LYS A 2 -89.06 11.85 23.91
C LYS A 2 -88.16 10.70 23.58
N ILE A 3 -87.54 10.74 22.39
CA ILE A 3 -86.53 9.74 21.94
C ILE A 3 -85.18 10.30 22.31
N LEU A 4 -84.46 9.54 23.15
CA LEU A 4 -83.04 9.78 23.54
C LEU A 4 -82.11 9.18 22.52
N LEU A 5 -81.32 10.01 21.79
CA LEU A 5 -80.20 9.57 20.99
C LEU A 5 -78.98 9.44 21.90
N ARG A 6 -78.40 8.21 21.99
CA ARG A 6 -77.10 7.94 22.62
C ARG A 6 -76.02 8.12 21.58
N SER A 7 -75.15 9.10 21.74
CA SER A 7 -73.90 9.25 20.98
C SER A 7 -72.82 8.34 21.52
N ARG A 8 -72.33 7.46 20.65
CA ARG A 8 -71.13 6.62 20.93
C ARG A 8 -69.88 7.39 20.54
N PHE A 9 -69.05 7.80 21.51
CA PHE A 9 -67.70 8.28 21.26
C PHE A 9 -66.75 7.12 20.95
N TRP A 10 -66.22 7.07 19.73
CA TRP A 10 -65.14 6.23 19.40
C TRP A 10 -63.84 6.96 19.77
N ARG A 11 -63.06 6.39 20.71
CA ARG A 11 -61.71 6.81 20.99
C ARG A 11 -60.78 6.12 19.97
N ALA A 12 -60.23 6.89 19.05
CA ALA A 12 -59.13 6.42 18.18
C ALA A 12 -57.85 6.41 19.01
N ALA A 13 -57.26 5.22 19.23
CA ALA A 13 -55.95 5.08 19.79
C ALA A 13 -54.91 5.29 18.68
N ALA A 14 -54.20 6.40 18.74
CA ALA A 14 -53.04 6.64 17.87
C ALA A 14 -51.88 5.77 18.36
N ALA A 15 -51.54 4.72 17.61
CA ALA A 15 -50.31 3.95 17.83
C ALA A 15 -49.14 4.74 17.24
N THR A 16 -48.31 5.32 18.08
CA THR A 16 -47.07 5.96 17.71
C THR A 16 -46.04 4.88 17.39
N LEU A 17 -45.77 4.69 16.11
CA LEU A 17 -44.69 3.79 15.62
C LEU A 17 -43.35 4.46 15.89
N ILE A 18 -42.67 4.05 16.98
CA ILE A 18 -41.30 4.46 17.24
C ILE A 18 -40.38 3.60 16.36
N ILE A 19 -39.95 4.17 15.25
CA ILE A 19 -38.88 3.54 14.42
C ILE A 19 -37.55 3.75 15.17
N PHE A 20 -37.07 2.69 15.81
CA PHE A 20 -35.70 2.64 16.29
C PHE A 20 -34.77 2.56 15.06
N LEU A 21 -34.24 3.69 14.66
CA LEU A 21 -33.06 3.73 13.81
C LEU A 21 -31.90 3.15 14.62
N GLN A 22 -31.61 1.86 14.44
CA GLN A 22 -30.36 1.29 14.93
C GLN A 22 -29.21 1.93 14.12
N PRO A 23 -28.20 2.50 14.78
CA PRO A 23 -27.02 2.93 14.08
C PRO A 23 -26.38 1.68 13.44
N LEU A 24 -26.26 1.69 12.12
CA LEU A 24 -25.42 0.73 11.39
C LEU A 24 -24.02 0.85 11.97
N SER A 25 -23.67 -0.08 12.85
CA SER A 25 -22.29 -0.29 13.30
C SER A 25 -21.43 -0.73 12.11
N PHE A 26 -20.98 0.22 11.32
CA PHE A 26 -19.84 0.07 10.43
C PHE A 26 -18.56 0.13 11.27
N ALA A 27 -18.36 -0.85 12.12
CA ALA A 27 -17.12 -1.03 12.86
C ALA A 27 -16.95 -2.50 13.21
N ARG A 28 -16.67 -3.30 12.20
CA ARG A 28 -15.81 -4.43 12.43
C ARG A 28 -14.56 -4.20 11.60
N SER A 29 -13.69 -3.36 12.19
CA SER A 29 -12.31 -3.24 11.80
C SER A 29 -11.76 -4.65 11.54
N VAL A 30 -11.22 -4.82 10.36
CA VAL A 30 -10.29 -5.89 10.04
C VAL A 30 -9.04 -5.63 10.88
N ASP A 31 -9.13 -5.87 12.19
CA ASP A 31 -7.98 -5.84 13.09
C ASP A 31 -7.21 -7.16 12.97
N GLN A 32 -6.68 -7.40 11.77
CA GLN A 32 -5.63 -8.38 11.51
C GLN A 32 -4.26 -7.72 11.39
N GLY A 33 -4.08 -6.47 11.79
CA GLY A 33 -2.92 -5.68 11.48
C GLY A 33 -2.11 -5.14 12.67
N ALA A 34 -2.51 -5.34 13.91
CA ALA A 34 -1.73 -4.81 15.03
C ALA A 34 -0.40 -5.58 15.23
N SER A 35 -0.34 -6.86 14.84
CA SER A 35 0.86 -7.71 14.95
C SER A 35 1.78 -7.69 13.72
N ASP A 36 1.35 -7.08 12.61
CA ASP A 36 2.08 -7.16 11.34
C ASP A 36 2.65 -5.80 10.89
N ARG A 37 2.82 -4.88 11.83
CA ARG A 37 3.45 -3.57 11.61
C ARG A 37 4.72 -3.44 12.40
N VAL A 38 5.69 -2.76 11.81
CA VAL A 38 6.98 -2.47 12.43
C VAL A 38 7.05 -0.98 12.75
N ARG A 39 7.43 -0.64 13.97
CA ARG A 39 7.66 0.73 14.41
C ARG A 39 9.03 1.21 13.92
N ILE A 40 9.07 2.37 13.30
CA ILE A 40 10.29 3.06 12.92
C ILE A 40 10.40 4.33 13.76
N ASP A 41 11.44 4.42 14.57
CA ASP A 41 11.62 5.53 15.50
C ASP A 41 11.82 6.86 14.77
N ALA A 42 11.35 7.96 15.40
CA ALA A 42 11.62 9.31 14.92
C ALA A 42 13.12 9.60 14.86
N GLY A 43 13.52 10.53 14.02
CA GLY A 43 14.88 11.02 13.98
C GLY A 43 15.42 11.25 12.58
N GLN A 44 16.65 11.74 12.55
CA GLN A 44 17.38 12.07 11.34
C GLN A 44 18.07 10.84 10.77
N PHE A 45 18.11 10.74 9.44
CA PHE A 45 18.92 9.76 8.72
C PHE A 45 19.54 10.41 7.46
N LEU A 46 20.47 9.71 6.84
CA LEU A 46 21.05 10.11 5.55
C LEU A 46 20.25 9.46 4.43
N MET A 47 19.57 10.26 3.62
CA MET A 47 18.80 9.87 2.45
C MET A 47 19.62 10.08 1.17
N GLY A 48 19.47 9.15 0.20
CA GLY A 48 20.18 9.21 -1.06
C GLY A 48 21.62 8.68 -0.98
N SER A 49 22.37 8.92 -2.04
CA SER A 49 23.73 8.39 -2.21
C SER A 49 24.59 9.39 -2.99
N ASP A 50 25.86 9.56 -2.62
CA ASP A 50 26.79 10.37 -3.43
C ASP A 50 27.45 9.53 -4.55
N ASN A 51 27.37 8.20 -4.44
CA ASN A 51 28.01 7.27 -5.37
C ASN A 51 27.01 6.52 -6.27
N GLY A 52 25.71 6.73 -6.08
CA GLY A 52 24.63 6.12 -6.86
C GLY A 52 24.35 6.87 -8.18
N PRO A 53 23.28 6.49 -8.89
CA PRO A 53 22.72 7.25 -10.01
C PRO A 53 22.47 8.73 -9.69
N GLU A 54 22.35 9.57 -10.72
CA GLU A 54 22.17 11.03 -10.56
C GLU A 54 20.92 11.38 -9.76
N ASP A 55 19.86 10.64 -9.93
CA ASP A 55 18.57 10.87 -9.25
C ASP A 55 18.55 10.45 -7.77
N GLU A 56 19.56 9.72 -7.32
CA GLU A 56 19.80 9.42 -5.91
C GLU A 56 20.68 10.48 -5.20
N ARG A 57 21.23 11.46 -5.94
CA ARG A 57 22.19 12.45 -5.43
C ARG A 57 21.54 13.80 -5.14
N PRO A 58 22.11 14.57 -4.22
CA PRO A 58 23.18 14.23 -3.29
C PRO A 58 22.66 13.41 -2.10
N MET A 59 23.55 12.73 -1.37
CA MET A 59 23.24 12.23 -0.03
C MET A 59 23.00 13.42 0.91
N HIS A 60 21.90 13.40 1.65
CA HIS A 60 21.48 14.54 2.49
C HIS A 60 20.74 14.09 3.74
N LYS A 61 20.67 14.96 4.72
CA LYS A 61 19.98 14.69 5.98
C LYS A 61 18.48 14.95 5.87
N VAL A 62 17.67 13.97 6.28
CA VAL A 62 16.22 14.09 6.37
C VAL A 62 15.75 13.69 7.77
N THR A 63 14.82 14.45 8.33
CA THR A 63 14.16 14.10 9.60
C THR A 63 12.78 13.54 9.32
N VAL A 64 12.50 12.38 9.88
CA VAL A 64 11.21 11.70 9.77
C VAL A 64 10.64 11.52 11.19
N ALA A 65 9.36 11.78 11.37
CA ALA A 65 8.65 11.49 12.63
C ALA A 65 8.57 9.96 12.84
N GLU A 66 8.21 9.54 14.05
CA GLU A 66 7.87 8.13 14.32
C GLU A 66 6.69 7.72 13.45
N PHE A 67 6.76 6.52 12.87
CA PHE A 67 5.68 5.93 12.09
C PHE A 67 5.71 4.41 12.20
N PHE A 68 4.62 3.79 11.76
CA PHE A 68 4.55 2.35 11.59
C PHE A 68 4.49 2.02 10.10
N ILE A 69 5.21 0.99 9.68
CA ILE A 69 5.17 0.47 8.32
C ILE A 69 4.73 -1.00 8.34
N ASP A 70 3.98 -1.43 7.33
CA ASP A 70 3.61 -2.85 7.21
C ASP A 70 4.86 -3.70 7.01
N ARG A 71 4.91 -4.83 7.72
CA ARG A 71 6.02 -5.79 7.66
C ARG A 71 6.24 -6.32 6.25
N HIS A 72 5.14 -6.55 5.52
CA HIS A 72 5.12 -7.14 4.18
C HIS A 72 4.42 -6.23 3.17
N GLN A 73 4.65 -6.52 1.90
CA GLN A 73 3.84 -5.99 0.81
C GLN A 73 2.38 -6.45 0.93
N VAL A 74 1.44 -5.68 0.39
CA VAL A 74 0.02 -6.07 0.31
C VAL A 74 -0.14 -7.26 -0.62
N THR A 75 -0.91 -8.27 -0.18
CA THR A 75 -1.11 -9.50 -0.95
C THR A 75 -2.32 -9.45 -1.86
N ASN A 76 -2.38 -10.34 -2.86
CA ASN A 76 -3.53 -10.52 -3.74
C ASN A 76 -4.82 -10.77 -2.95
N ALA A 77 -4.79 -11.61 -1.92
CA ALA A 77 -5.95 -11.90 -1.08
C ALA A 77 -6.43 -10.68 -0.30
N GLN A 78 -5.52 -9.83 0.17
CA GLN A 78 -5.88 -8.58 0.87
C GLN A 78 -6.52 -7.59 -0.10
N PHE A 79 -5.93 -7.44 -1.29
CA PHE A 79 -6.44 -6.53 -2.31
C PHE A 79 -7.79 -6.96 -2.88
N ALA A 80 -8.01 -8.27 -3.05
CA ALA A 80 -9.31 -8.81 -3.46
C ALA A 80 -10.44 -8.40 -2.49
N ARG A 81 -10.19 -8.44 -1.17
CA ARG A 81 -11.16 -7.97 -0.16
C ARG A 81 -11.46 -6.47 -0.26
N PHE A 82 -10.45 -5.66 -0.59
CA PHE A 82 -10.63 -4.24 -0.85
C PHE A 82 -11.53 -3.99 -2.06
N LEU A 83 -11.28 -4.68 -3.18
CA LEU A 83 -12.10 -4.56 -4.38
C LEU A 83 -13.56 -4.99 -4.15
N ASP A 84 -13.79 -6.01 -3.32
CA ASP A 84 -15.15 -6.41 -2.91
C ASP A 84 -15.87 -5.32 -2.11
N ALA A 85 -15.12 -4.57 -1.28
CA ALA A 85 -15.69 -3.56 -0.40
C ALA A 85 -15.90 -2.21 -1.08
N VAL A 86 -15.03 -1.84 -2.02
CA VAL A 86 -14.94 -0.47 -2.54
C VAL A 86 -15.20 -0.39 -4.05
N GLY A 87 -14.98 -1.50 -4.78
CA GLY A 87 -15.06 -1.52 -6.24
C GLY A 87 -13.67 -1.34 -6.88
N THR A 88 -13.67 -1.12 -8.20
CA THR A 88 -12.45 -1.12 -9.04
C THR A 88 -11.98 0.27 -9.44
N GLU A 89 -12.74 1.30 -9.10
CA GLU A 89 -12.42 2.68 -9.47
C GLU A 89 -12.97 3.68 -8.45
N SER A 90 -12.41 4.88 -8.44
CA SER A 90 -12.88 6.00 -7.64
C SER A 90 -14.13 6.65 -8.24
N ALA A 91 -14.80 7.51 -7.46
CA ALA A 91 -15.91 8.34 -7.95
C ALA A 91 -15.47 9.31 -9.09
N ARG A 92 -14.17 9.50 -9.31
CA ARG A 92 -13.61 10.32 -10.40
C ARG A 92 -13.20 9.48 -11.62
N GLY A 93 -13.45 8.14 -11.60
CA GLY A 93 -13.08 7.23 -12.66
C GLY A 93 -11.58 6.82 -12.66
N GLU A 94 -10.87 7.04 -11.56
CA GLU A 94 -9.49 6.57 -11.41
C GLU A 94 -9.50 5.07 -11.16
N LYS A 95 -8.95 4.29 -12.07
CA LYS A 95 -8.86 2.84 -11.95
C LYS A 95 -7.91 2.45 -10.83
N TYR A 96 -8.30 1.49 -10.01
CA TYR A 96 -7.47 0.96 -8.92
C TYR A 96 -6.58 -0.19 -9.35
N PHE A 97 -7.03 -0.95 -10.34
CA PHE A 97 -6.41 -2.21 -10.71
C PHE A 97 -6.60 -2.46 -12.21
N ASP A 98 -5.58 -2.96 -12.89
CA ASP A 98 -5.67 -3.34 -14.29
C ASP A 98 -6.20 -4.79 -14.42
N ILE A 99 -7.52 -4.89 -14.38
CA ILE A 99 -8.24 -6.19 -14.37
C ILE A 99 -8.18 -6.94 -15.70
N GLY A 100 -7.77 -6.29 -16.76
CA GLY A 100 -7.69 -6.87 -18.10
C GLY A 100 -6.29 -7.34 -18.48
N ASP A 101 -5.32 -7.15 -17.59
CA ASP A 101 -3.96 -7.58 -17.83
C ASP A 101 -3.76 -9.06 -17.50
N ASP A 102 -3.00 -9.78 -18.34
CA ASP A 102 -2.72 -11.21 -18.17
C ASP A 102 -1.87 -11.50 -16.91
N ASP A 103 -1.22 -10.48 -16.36
CA ASP A 103 -0.40 -10.55 -15.15
C ASP A 103 -1.21 -10.34 -13.87
N ALA A 104 -2.43 -9.85 -13.99
CA ALA A 104 -3.35 -9.72 -12.86
C ALA A 104 -3.62 -11.09 -12.21
N ARG A 105 -3.60 -11.13 -10.87
CA ARG A 105 -3.87 -12.37 -10.08
C ARG A 105 -5.06 -12.21 -9.14
N VAL A 106 -5.91 -11.21 -9.41
CA VAL A 106 -7.16 -10.99 -8.69
C VAL A 106 -8.29 -10.87 -9.72
N HIS A 107 -9.24 -11.80 -9.69
CA HIS A 107 -10.33 -11.89 -10.65
C HIS A 107 -11.70 -11.97 -10.00
N ARG A 108 -12.73 -11.52 -10.73
CA ARG A 108 -14.10 -11.63 -10.28
C ARG A 108 -14.67 -13.02 -10.64
N ARG A 109 -15.05 -13.80 -9.60
CA ARG A 109 -15.66 -15.13 -9.75
C ARG A 109 -16.90 -15.21 -8.88
N ASN A 110 -18.02 -15.64 -9.44
CA ASN A 110 -19.31 -15.76 -8.74
C ASN A 110 -19.72 -14.45 -8.02
N GLY A 111 -19.46 -13.31 -8.66
CA GLY A 111 -19.83 -12.00 -8.13
C GLY A 111 -18.84 -11.41 -7.12
N ARG A 112 -17.79 -12.14 -6.70
CA ARG A 112 -16.78 -11.70 -5.74
C ARG A 112 -15.39 -11.60 -6.36
N TRP A 113 -14.57 -10.70 -5.82
CA TRP A 113 -13.15 -10.62 -6.15
C TRP A 113 -12.36 -11.63 -5.33
N LEU A 114 -11.55 -12.43 -5.99
CA LEU A 114 -10.75 -13.50 -5.38
C LEU A 114 -9.35 -13.49 -6.00
N ALA A 115 -8.35 -13.75 -5.17
CA ALA A 115 -7.02 -14.07 -5.66
C ALA A 115 -7.07 -15.41 -6.42
N ASP A 116 -6.20 -15.57 -7.41
CA ASP A 116 -6.00 -16.83 -8.09
C ASP A 116 -5.40 -17.88 -7.15
N ALA A 117 -5.81 -19.14 -7.34
CA ALA A 117 -5.34 -20.24 -6.51
C ALA A 117 -3.80 -20.36 -6.55
N GLY A 118 -3.17 -20.40 -5.38
CA GLY A 118 -1.72 -20.43 -5.21
C GLY A 118 -1.03 -19.06 -5.32
N HIS A 119 -1.79 -17.97 -5.53
CA HIS A 119 -1.27 -16.60 -5.59
C HIS A 119 -1.76 -15.72 -4.42
N GLU A 120 -2.51 -16.26 -3.50
CA GLU A 120 -3.18 -15.52 -2.41
C GLU A 120 -2.22 -14.69 -1.59
N ASN A 121 -1.05 -15.25 -1.27
CA ASN A 121 -0.03 -14.65 -0.41
C ASN A 121 1.13 -14.00 -1.20
N ARG A 122 1.05 -13.94 -2.52
CA ARG A 122 2.01 -13.18 -3.31
C ARG A 122 1.66 -11.71 -3.28
N PRO A 123 2.65 -10.79 -3.47
CA PRO A 123 2.35 -9.36 -3.55
C PRO A 123 1.34 -9.11 -4.68
N VAL A 124 0.41 -8.21 -4.44
CA VAL A 124 -0.45 -7.72 -5.51
C VAL A 124 0.33 -6.78 -6.41
N VAL A 125 0.26 -7.02 -7.70
CA VAL A 125 0.79 -6.16 -8.78
C VAL A 125 -0.37 -5.74 -9.69
N GLU A 126 -0.12 -5.03 -10.77
CA GLU A 126 -1.16 -4.43 -11.62
C GLU A 126 -2.06 -3.43 -10.87
N VAL A 127 -1.56 -2.86 -9.77
CA VAL A 127 -2.23 -1.84 -8.98
C VAL A 127 -1.75 -0.45 -9.42
N SER A 128 -2.68 0.42 -9.78
CA SER A 128 -2.34 1.82 -10.00
C SER A 128 -1.94 2.50 -8.67
N TRP A 129 -1.23 3.61 -8.75
CA TRP A 129 -0.93 4.40 -7.55
C TRP A 129 -2.21 4.83 -6.81
N PHE A 130 -3.28 5.15 -7.54
CA PHE A 130 -4.59 5.47 -6.95
C PHE A 130 -5.18 4.27 -6.20
N GLY A 131 -5.04 3.07 -6.73
CA GLY A 131 -5.45 1.83 -6.07
C GLY A 131 -4.69 1.59 -4.78
N ALA A 132 -3.38 1.83 -4.78
CA ALA A 132 -2.55 1.70 -3.60
C ALA A 132 -2.93 2.73 -2.51
N VAL A 133 -3.15 4.00 -2.88
CA VAL A 133 -3.64 5.05 -1.96
C VAL A 133 -5.01 4.68 -1.40
N ALA A 134 -5.95 4.26 -2.27
CA ALA A 134 -7.31 3.90 -1.86
C ALA A 134 -7.34 2.69 -0.93
N PHE A 135 -6.52 1.66 -1.21
CA PHE A 135 -6.39 0.50 -0.33
C PHE A 135 -5.87 0.89 1.06
N CYS A 136 -4.77 1.64 1.10
CA CYS A 136 -4.20 2.04 2.39
C CYS A 136 -5.20 2.91 3.19
N SER A 137 -5.91 3.82 2.54
CA SER A 137 -6.95 4.64 3.17
C SER A 137 -8.12 3.79 3.70
N TRP A 138 -8.59 2.82 2.91
CA TRP A 138 -9.61 1.86 3.33
C TRP A 138 -9.19 1.04 4.56
N ALA A 139 -7.90 0.69 4.63
CA ALA A 139 -7.32 -0.02 5.76
C ALA A 139 -7.02 0.88 6.99
N GLY A 140 -7.40 2.17 6.96
CA GLY A 140 -7.09 3.14 8.03
C GLY A 140 -5.60 3.51 8.11
N LYS A 141 -4.91 3.45 6.99
CA LYS A 141 -3.48 3.68 6.80
C LYS A 141 -3.25 4.67 5.63
N ARG A 142 -2.02 4.87 5.23
CA ARG A 142 -1.58 5.64 4.06
C ARG A 142 -0.42 4.95 3.36
N LEU A 143 -0.06 5.38 2.15
CA LEU A 143 1.23 5.01 1.59
C LEU A 143 2.36 5.62 2.44
N PRO A 144 3.54 4.98 2.54
CA PRO A 144 4.72 5.64 3.08
C PRO A 144 5.18 6.75 2.13
N THR A 145 5.77 7.81 2.67
CA THR A 145 6.56 8.75 1.86
C THR A 145 7.84 8.07 1.40
N GLU A 146 8.48 8.63 0.38
CA GLU A 146 9.76 8.12 -0.10
C GLU A 146 10.82 8.13 1.03
N ALA A 147 10.83 9.19 1.85
CA ALA A 147 11.75 9.29 2.98
C ALA A 147 11.46 8.26 4.09
N GLU A 148 10.20 7.98 4.36
CA GLU A 148 9.81 6.94 5.33
C GLU A 148 10.21 5.55 4.83
N TRP A 149 9.93 5.25 3.55
CA TRP A 149 10.31 3.98 2.95
C TRP A 149 11.82 3.78 3.02
N GLU A 150 12.62 4.78 2.59
CA GLU A 150 14.08 4.68 2.60
C GLU A 150 14.63 4.55 4.04
N LYS A 151 14.07 5.31 4.99
CA LYS A 151 14.46 5.17 6.40
C LYS A 151 14.16 3.79 6.95
N ALA A 152 13.01 3.21 6.63
CA ALA A 152 12.67 1.84 7.02
C ALA A 152 13.65 0.83 6.43
N ALA A 153 14.06 1.01 5.17
CA ALA A 153 14.96 0.10 4.47
C ALA A 153 16.41 0.21 4.96
N ARG A 154 16.98 1.44 5.05
CA ARG A 154 18.41 1.62 5.32
C ARG A 154 18.77 1.95 6.78
N GLY A 155 17.77 2.34 7.58
CA GLY A 155 17.98 2.76 8.96
C GLY A 155 18.81 4.04 9.09
N VAL A 156 19.23 4.33 10.30
CA VAL A 156 20.09 5.50 10.61
C VAL A 156 21.56 5.26 10.27
N ASN A 157 21.96 4.01 10.14
CA ASN A 157 23.34 3.61 9.87
C ASN A 157 23.68 3.57 8.36
N GLY A 158 22.72 3.79 7.49
CA GLY A 158 22.95 3.92 6.06
C GLY A 158 23.22 2.59 5.34
N ARG A 159 22.59 1.49 5.76
CA ARG A 159 22.72 0.15 5.14
C ARG A 159 22.54 0.21 3.62
N LYS A 160 23.37 -0.51 2.88
CA LYS A 160 23.28 -0.62 1.43
C LYS A 160 22.03 -1.40 1.00
N PHE A 161 21.75 -2.51 1.69
CA PHE A 161 20.55 -3.33 1.52
C PHE A 161 19.79 -3.40 2.84
N PRO A 162 18.51 -3.83 2.87
CA PRO A 162 17.73 -3.88 4.11
C PRO A 162 18.39 -4.66 5.25
N TRP A 163 19.11 -5.74 4.94
CA TRP A 163 19.81 -6.61 5.90
C TRP A 163 21.22 -6.13 6.26
N GLY A 164 21.82 -5.18 5.53
CA GLY A 164 23.19 -4.70 5.73
C GLY A 164 23.91 -4.44 4.42
N ASP A 165 25.23 -4.65 4.39
CA ASP A 165 26.07 -4.34 3.22
C ASP A 165 26.43 -5.56 2.38
N GLU A 166 26.12 -6.77 2.86
CA GLU A 166 26.36 -8.01 2.14
C GLU A 166 25.55 -8.06 0.84
N PRO A 167 26.16 -8.50 -0.29
CA PRO A 167 25.47 -8.61 -1.55
C PRO A 167 24.19 -9.44 -1.46
N PRO A 168 23.16 -9.14 -2.29
CA PRO A 168 21.94 -9.94 -2.33
C PRO A 168 22.21 -11.34 -2.87
N ASP A 169 21.52 -12.31 -2.29
CA ASP A 169 21.50 -13.70 -2.70
C ASP A 169 20.09 -14.29 -2.59
N ALA A 170 19.90 -15.50 -3.09
CA ALA A 170 18.60 -16.18 -3.13
C ALA A 170 18.02 -16.54 -1.74
N THR A 171 18.76 -16.34 -0.64
CA THR A 171 18.23 -16.50 0.73
C THR A 171 17.68 -15.21 1.31
N ARG A 172 18.05 -14.06 0.75
CA ARG A 172 17.73 -12.73 1.25
C ARG A 172 16.68 -11.99 0.43
N ALA A 173 16.63 -12.23 -0.90
CA ALA A 173 15.74 -11.52 -1.80
C ALA A 173 15.37 -12.37 -3.02
N HIS A 174 14.26 -12.01 -3.66
CA HIS A 174 13.85 -12.57 -4.95
C HIS A 174 14.07 -11.54 -6.05
N PHE A 175 15.06 -11.79 -6.92
CA PHE A 175 15.52 -10.90 -7.98
C PHE A 175 16.16 -11.68 -9.12
N ASN A 176 16.46 -11.03 -10.25
CA ASN A 176 16.97 -11.70 -11.46
C ASN A 176 16.09 -12.90 -11.89
N ALA A 177 14.82 -12.88 -11.56
CA ALA A 177 13.89 -13.97 -11.87
C ALA A 177 13.14 -13.70 -13.17
N GLY A 178 12.35 -14.68 -13.59
CA GLY A 178 11.54 -14.57 -14.79
C GLY A 178 10.31 -13.68 -14.56
N TRP A 179 9.68 -13.33 -15.68
CA TRP A 179 8.42 -12.62 -15.73
C TRP A 179 7.37 -13.30 -14.84
N ASN A 180 6.68 -12.53 -13.98
CA ASN A 180 5.63 -13.01 -13.06
C ASN A 180 6.06 -14.08 -12.05
N ASP A 181 7.35 -14.28 -11.83
CA ASP A 181 7.85 -15.25 -10.84
C ASP A 181 7.90 -14.64 -9.43
N PHE A 182 6.76 -14.30 -8.87
CA PHE A 182 6.68 -13.79 -7.50
C PHE A 182 6.72 -14.90 -6.46
N ARG A 183 7.25 -14.58 -5.27
CA ARG A 183 7.21 -15.42 -4.06
C ARG A 183 6.16 -14.92 -3.09
N ASN A 184 5.71 -15.77 -2.19
CA ASN A 184 4.84 -15.34 -1.11
C ASN A 184 5.60 -14.28 -0.27
N VAL A 185 4.88 -13.28 0.20
CA VAL A 185 5.46 -12.27 1.08
C VAL A 185 6.05 -12.94 2.33
N GLY A 186 7.19 -12.42 2.82
CA GLY A 186 7.89 -13.00 3.96
C GLY A 186 8.70 -14.27 3.67
N SER A 187 8.90 -14.66 2.41
CA SER A 187 9.65 -15.86 2.06
C SER A 187 11.17 -15.76 2.37
N PHE A 188 11.67 -14.56 2.62
CA PHE A 188 13.09 -14.28 2.80
C PHE A 188 13.39 -13.66 4.17
N PRO A 189 13.30 -14.44 5.27
CA PRO A 189 13.45 -13.89 6.63
C PRO A 189 14.83 -13.33 6.92
N THR A 190 15.89 -13.82 6.23
CA THR A 190 17.25 -13.31 6.33
C THR A 190 17.47 -12.00 5.56
N GLY A 191 16.51 -11.60 4.73
CA GLY A 191 16.44 -10.31 4.05
C GLY A 191 15.73 -9.21 4.84
N ALA A 192 15.32 -9.51 6.08
CA ALA A 192 14.68 -8.53 6.94
C ALA A 192 15.64 -7.42 7.38
N THR A 193 15.08 -6.24 7.62
CA THR A 193 15.81 -5.19 8.37
C THR A 193 15.99 -5.63 9.84
N PRO A 194 16.93 -5.04 10.60
CA PRO A 194 17.05 -5.28 12.03
C PRO A 194 15.75 -4.97 12.80
N GLU A 195 14.93 -4.04 12.31
CA GLU A 195 13.63 -3.70 12.87
C GLU A 195 12.55 -4.75 12.54
N GLY A 196 12.81 -5.62 11.54
CA GLY A 196 11.96 -6.75 11.16
C GLY A 196 11.01 -6.44 9.99
N VAL A 197 11.28 -5.44 9.15
CA VAL A 197 10.56 -5.23 7.90
C VAL A 197 11.10 -6.19 6.85
N LEU A 198 10.24 -6.86 6.11
CA LEU A 198 10.57 -7.88 5.11
C LEU A 198 10.28 -7.37 3.69
N ASP A 199 10.90 -8.00 2.70
CA ASP A 199 10.64 -7.78 1.28
C ASP A 199 10.82 -6.31 0.82
N LEU A 200 11.75 -5.55 1.46
CA LEU A 200 12.13 -4.19 1.01
C LEU A 200 13.18 -4.21 -0.10
N ALA A 201 13.56 -5.39 -0.58
CA ALA A 201 14.47 -5.59 -1.71
C ALA A 201 13.98 -6.77 -2.54
N GLY A 202 13.62 -6.52 -3.80
CA GLY A 202 13.11 -7.54 -4.72
C GLY A 202 11.65 -7.92 -4.49
N ASN A 203 11.21 -9.00 -5.09
CA ASN A 203 9.85 -9.50 -5.19
C ASN A 203 8.94 -8.56 -5.98
N GLY A 204 8.57 -7.40 -5.49
CA GLY A 204 7.84 -6.39 -6.24
C GLY A 204 8.33 -4.98 -5.90
N TRP A 205 8.42 -4.09 -6.90
CA TRP A 205 8.55 -2.66 -6.68
C TRP A 205 7.40 -2.14 -5.83
N GLU A 206 7.62 -1.05 -5.13
CA GLU A 206 6.60 -0.49 -4.23
C GLU A 206 6.30 0.97 -4.53
N TRP A 207 5.03 1.28 -4.76
CA TRP A 207 4.55 2.64 -4.77
C TRP A 207 4.75 3.33 -3.42
N VAL A 208 5.28 4.55 -3.46
CA VAL A 208 5.26 5.47 -2.31
C VAL A 208 4.35 6.68 -2.62
N SER A 209 4.03 7.50 -1.62
CA SER A 209 3.16 8.68 -1.81
C SER A 209 3.84 9.77 -2.63
N SER A 210 5.14 9.87 -2.55
CA SER A 210 5.93 11.00 -3.05
C SER A 210 5.95 11.08 -4.58
N THR A 211 5.83 12.30 -5.08
CA THR A 211 6.10 12.64 -6.48
C THR A 211 7.59 12.55 -6.78
N ASP A 212 7.94 12.09 -7.99
CA ASP A 212 9.32 12.07 -8.46
C ASP A 212 9.85 13.49 -8.66
N ARG A 213 10.66 13.94 -7.69
CA ARG A 213 11.35 15.23 -7.70
C ARG A 213 12.84 15.05 -7.43
N PRO A 214 13.69 15.96 -7.93
CA PRO A 214 15.13 15.92 -7.62
C PRO A 214 15.40 15.99 -6.12
N TYR A 215 16.52 15.44 -5.71
CA TYR A 215 17.09 15.64 -4.37
C TYR A 215 17.80 17.01 -4.27
N PRO A 216 17.99 17.59 -3.07
CA PRO A 216 17.62 17.03 -1.75
C PRO A 216 16.10 16.91 -1.53
N TYR A 217 15.70 15.88 -0.78
CA TYR A 217 14.30 15.69 -0.38
C TYR A 217 13.83 16.87 0.48
N ASN A 218 12.73 17.49 0.07
CA ASN A 218 12.10 18.59 0.81
C ASN A 218 10.60 18.30 0.96
N PRO A 219 10.09 17.98 2.16
CA PRO A 219 8.68 17.67 2.36
C PRO A 219 7.74 18.87 2.10
N ALA A 220 8.28 20.09 2.05
CA ALA A 220 7.52 21.31 1.80
C ALA A 220 7.42 21.72 0.32
N ASP A 221 8.05 20.98 -0.61
CA ASP A 221 8.06 21.33 -2.04
C ASP A 221 6.83 20.80 -2.82
N GLY A 222 5.86 20.21 -2.12
CA GLY A 222 4.63 19.65 -2.70
C GLY A 222 4.79 18.21 -3.22
N ARG A 223 5.94 17.55 -3.01
CA ARG A 223 6.11 16.13 -3.42
C ARG A 223 5.16 15.18 -2.73
N GLU A 224 4.67 15.53 -1.56
CA GLU A 224 3.70 14.73 -0.80
C GLU A 224 2.23 15.11 -1.07
N ASP A 225 1.98 16.02 -2.01
CA ASP A 225 0.62 16.35 -2.43
C ASP A 225 0.02 15.22 -3.28
N LEU A 226 -0.94 14.51 -2.71
CA LEU A 226 -1.61 13.38 -3.37
C LEU A 226 -2.51 13.81 -4.54
N THR A 227 -2.82 15.10 -4.68
CA THR A 227 -3.67 15.62 -5.76
C THR A 227 -2.90 15.95 -7.03
N GLN A 228 -1.57 16.00 -6.97
CA GLN A 228 -0.73 16.33 -8.12
C GLN A 228 -0.72 15.20 -9.17
N PRO A 229 -1.03 15.50 -10.43
CA PRO A 229 -1.03 14.51 -11.52
C PRO A 229 0.39 14.29 -12.07
N GLN A 230 1.33 13.94 -11.21
CA GLN A 230 2.74 13.78 -11.56
C GLN A 230 3.20 12.35 -11.32
N VAL A 231 4.30 11.97 -11.97
CA VAL A 231 4.94 10.67 -11.80
C VAL A 231 5.26 10.42 -10.32
N ARG A 232 4.96 9.23 -9.84
CA ARG A 232 5.22 8.80 -8.47
C ARG A 232 6.46 7.93 -8.40
N VAL A 233 7.13 7.98 -7.27
CA VAL A 233 8.34 7.18 -7.04
C VAL A 233 7.95 5.74 -6.72
N THR A 234 8.75 4.80 -7.22
CA THR A 234 8.76 3.39 -6.79
C THR A 234 10.10 3.04 -6.18
N ARG A 235 10.10 2.07 -5.26
CA ARG A 235 11.28 1.68 -4.48
C ARG A 235 11.39 0.16 -4.37
N GLY A 236 12.59 -0.34 -4.08
CA GLY A 236 12.85 -1.71 -3.63
C GLY A 236 13.35 -2.70 -4.67
N GLY A 237 13.15 -2.45 -5.95
CA GLY A 237 13.40 -3.47 -6.98
C GLY A 237 12.28 -4.51 -7.09
N GLY A 238 12.12 -5.12 -8.25
CA GLY A 238 11.18 -6.19 -8.52
C GLY A 238 11.85 -7.56 -8.62
N GLN A 239 11.04 -8.59 -8.86
CA GLN A 239 11.52 -9.97 -9.08
C GLN A 239 12.45 -10.09 -10.29
N ASP A 240 12.29 -9.23 -11.28
CA ASP A 240 13.06 -9.18 -12.53
C ASP A 240 14.23 -8.19 -12.50
N SER A 241 14.37 -7.44 -11.41
CA SER A 241 15.43 -6.44 -11.27
C SER A 241 16.81 -7.08 -11.09
N PRO A 242 17.87 -6.47 -11.63
CA PRO A 242 19.24 -6.85 -11.31
C PRO A 242 19.62 -6.46 -9.88
N ALA A 243 20.69 -7.04 -9.37
CA ALA A 243 21.11 -6.88 -7.96
C ALA A 243 21.43 -5.44 -7.53
N ASP A 244 21.86 -4.59 -8.45
CA ASP A 244 22.20 -3.19 -8.20
C ASP A 244 20.97 -2.30 -8.00
N GLU A 245 19.79 -2.72 -8.48
CA GLU A 245 18.52 -2.04 -8.24
C GLU A 245 17.90 -2.34 -6.87
N LEU A 246 18.45 -3.29 -6.11
CA LEU A 246 17.96 -3.69 -4.79
C LEU A 246 18.50 -2.84 -3.64
N THR A 247 19.32 -1.84 -3.94
CA THR A 247 19.86 -0.95 -2.90
C THR A 247 18.75 -0.11 -2.26
N THR A 248 18.94 0.21 -0.99
CA THR A 248 17.97 1.01 -0.22
C THR A 248 17.77 2.42 -0.75
N THR A 249 18.68 2.91 -1.58
CA THR A 249 18.63 4.25 -2.21
C THR A 249 18.04 4.23 -3.60
N HIS A 250 17.94 3.05 -4.25
CA HIS A 250 17.53 2.98 -5.65
C HIS A 250 16.10 3.48 -5.89
N ARG A 251 15.94 4.31 -6.94
CA ARG A 251 14.67 4.92 -7.35
C ARG A 251 14.22 4.33 -8.67
N GLY A 252 13.05 3.70 -8.70
CA GLY A 252 12.52 3.02 -9.88
C GLY A 252 11.96 3.96 -10.95
N ARG A 253 12.70 4.99 -11.38
CA ARG A 253 12.22 5.98 -12.37
C ARG A 253 11.81 5.37 -13.69
N HIS A 254 12.41 4.28 -14.09
CA HIS A 254 12.12 3.62 -15.36
C HIS A 254 10.83 2.80 -15.37
N VAL A 255 10.33 2.38 -14.19
CA VAL A 255 9.11 1.55 -14.05
C VAL A 255 7.85 2.35 -13.72
N SER A 256 7.96 3.54 -13.13
CA SER A 256 6.85 4.30 -12.56
C SER A 256 6.27 5.39 -13.46
N ARG A 257 6.49 5.34 -14.77
CA ARG A 257 6.09 6.43 -15.68
C ARG A 257 4.58 6.66 -15.78
N ASN A 258 3.76 5.62 -15.62
CA ASN A 258 2.30 5.72 -15.67
C ASN A 258 1.66 5.31 -14.34
N PHE A 259 1.62 6.22 -13.40
CA PHE A 259 1.00 5.99 -12.08
C PHE A 259 -0.52 5.77 -12.14
N ARG A 260 -1.16 5.96 -13.31
CA ARG A 260 -2.60 5.78 -13.53
C ARG A 260 -2.98 4.36 -13.91
N SER A 261 -2.03 3.56 -14.34
CA SER A 261 -2.21 2.15 -14.72
C SER A 261 -1.52 1.23 -13.73
N GLY A 262 -1.90 -0.03 -13.72
CA GLY A 262 -1.13 -1.09 -13.12
C GLY A 262 0.19 -1.34 -13.86
N HIS A 263 1.07 -2.07 -13.23
CA HIS A 263 2.32 -2.54 -13.79
C HIS A 263 2.59 -3.95 -13.27
N HIS A 264 3.08 -4.82 -14.13
CA HIS A 264 3.31 -6.25 -13.87
C HIS A 264 4.24 -6.53 -12.68
N ASN A 265 5.04 -5.57 -12.24
CA ASN A 265 6.03 -5.74 -11.17
C ASN A 265 5.93 -4.70 -10.06
N ILE A 266 4.88 -3.86 -10.04
CA ILE A 266 4.71 -2.82 -9.01
C ILE A 266 3.53 -3.15 -8.10
N GLY A 267 3.84 -3.38 -6.83
CA GLY A 267 2.90 -3.46 -5.73
C GLY A 267 3.06 -2.29 -4.76
N PHE A 268 2.79 -2.53 -3.47
CA PHE A 268 2.92 -1.51 -2.43
C PHE A 268 2.82 -2.11 -1.03
N ARG A 269 3.17 -1.32 -0.03
CA ARG A 269 2.85 -1.53 1.40
C ARG A 269 2.30 -0.25 2.01
N CYS A 270 1.65 -0.34 3.16
CA CYS A 270 1.11 0.82 3.84
C CYS A 270 1.95 1.23 5.06
N ALA A 271 1.75 2.49 5.48
CA ALA A 271 2.30 3.08 6.70
C ALA A 271 1.19 3.76 7.52
N ARG A 272 1.47 4.09 8.76
CA ARG A 272 0.55 4.82 9.63
C ARG A 272 1.28 5.80 10.54
#